data_1d7b9e0963081e1181347e1d42344cca
#
_entry.id   1d7b9e0963081e1181347e1d42344cca
#
_cell.length_a   1.000
_cell.length_b   1.000
_cell.length_c   1.000
_cell.angle_alpha   90.00
_cell.angle_beta   90.00
_cell.angle_gamma   90.00
#
_symmetry.space_group_name_H-M   'P 1'
#
loop_
_entity.id
_entity.type
_entity.pdbx_description
1 polymer ?
#
loop_
_entity_poly.entity_id
_entity_poly.type
_entity_poly.pdbx_seq_one_letter_code
_entity_poly.pdbx_strand_id
1 'polypeptide(L)'
;MLFVMLPRRSLRVLHTADVHLDGDVGGSAEQQLAYRERGRAVLRRIVDRALADEVDLVLIAGDLFDHNRVPDTTLAFVQAQLDRLRQPVVILPGNHDALYTRSIHDRHDFSAGAPHVHVIRRLDGQTLDFPELEVSVWGRAMEEHVPTFQPLANLPSRDDRRWSIAMGHGFFYPERQRPDRSSPIFADEVRDSGWDYLALGHHHVRTDVSQGRVAAHYPGAPMEGSSPGTILRVDFSTDDGVRVSSRPLD
;
A
#
# COMPACT_ATOMS: atom_id res chain seq x y z
N MET A 1 -3.39 14.46 -37.94
CA MET A 1 -2.26 14.90 -37.10
C MET A 1 -1.99 13.75 -36.11
N LEU A 2 -0.99 12.93 -36.38
CA LEU A 2 -0.60 11.87 -35.42
C LEU A 2 0.01 12.55 -34.20
N PHE A 3 -0.67 12.53 -33.07
CA PHE A 3 -0.03 12.84 -31.80
C PHE A 3 0.97 11.70 -31.49
N VAL A 4 2.24 11.95 -31.69
CA VAL A 4 3.29 11.09 -31.15
C VAL A 4 3.23 11.30 -29.63
N MET A 5 2.63 10.36 -28.91
CA MET A 5 2.72 10.35 -27.45
C MET A 5 4.21 10.14 -27.11
N LEU A 6 4.79 11.08 -26.38
CA LEU A 6 6.13 10.90 -25.80
C LEU A 6 6.10 9.66 -24.88
N PRO A 7 7.16 8.85 -24.88
CA PRO A 7 7.22 7.71 -23.97
C PRO A 7 7.15 8.19 -22.53
N ARG A 8 6.30 7.56 -21.71
CA ARG A 8 6.22 7.82 -20.26
C ARG A 8 7.56 7.47 -19.61
N ARG A 9 7.93 8.22 -18.57
CA ARG A 9 9.11 7.94 -17.78
C ARG A 9 9.06 6.52 -17.18
N SER A 10 10.17 5.79 -17.19
CA SER A 10 10.29 4.56 -16.42
C SER A 10 10.19 4.88 -14.92
N LEU A 11 9.44 4.07 -14.18
CA LEU A 11 9.17 4.29 -12.76
C LEU A 11 9.45 2.99 -11.99
N ARG A 12 10.08 3.12 -10.84
CA ARG A 12 10.35 2.02 -9.91
C ARG A 12 9.61 2.26 -8.61
N VAL A 13 8.74 1.32 -8.25
CA VAL A 13 7.87 1.44 -7.07
C VAL A 13 8.16 0.30 -6.10
N LEU A 14 8.22 0.63 -4.79
CA LEU A 14 8.15 -0.36 -3.74
C LEU A 14 6.70 -0.45 -3.26
N HIS A 15 6.14 -1.65 -3.22
CA HIS A 15 4.82 -1.92 -2.68
C HIS A 15 4.91 -2.88 -1.50
N THR A 16 4.39 -2.45 -0.34
CA THR A 16 4.23 -3.23 0.88
C THR A 16 2.84 -3.00 1.48
N ALA A 17 2.40 -3.90 2.36
CA ALA A 17 1.15 -3.82 3.11
C ALA A 17 1.27 -4.67 4.39
N ASP A 18 0.29 -4.58 5.26
CA ASP A 18 0.07 -5.54 6.37
C ASP A 18 1.32 -5.70 7.28
N VAL A 19 1.95 -4.56 7.64
CA VAL A 19 3.14 -4.56 8.50
C VAL A 19 2.77 -4.84 9.97
N HIS A 20 1.56 -4.43 10.40
CA HIS A 20 1.00 -4.69 11.73
C HIS A 20 1.93 -4.30 12.89
N LEU A 21 2.46 -3.07 12.86
CA LEU A 21 3.29 -2.57 13.95
C LEU A 21 2.54 -2.53 15.28
N ASP A 22 3.20 -2.93 16.35
CA ASP A 22 2.69 -2.99 17.72
C ASP A 22 1.53 -3.97 17.93
N GLY A 23 1.41 -5.01 17.11
CA GLY A 23 0.43 -6.08 17.31
C GLY A 23 0.55 -6.74 18.68
N ASP A 24 -0.59 -7.21 19.19
CA ASP A 24 -0.64 -7.99 20.42
C ASP A 24 -0.66 -9.50 20.07
N VAL A 25 0.44 -10.17 20.35
CA VAL A 25 0.58 -11.62 20.10
C VAL A 25 0.21 -12.46 21.32
N GLY A 26 -0.18 -11.83 22.42
CA GLY A 26 -0.35 -12.53 23.70
C GLY A 26 0.97 -13.03 24.28
N GLY A 27 0.91 -13.84 25.35
CA GLY A 27 2.06 -14.44 25.96
C GLY A 27 2.74 -13.55 27.03
N SER A 28 4.05 -13.77 27.26
CA SER A 28 4.79 -13.02 28.26
C SER A 28 5.16 -11.61 27.78
N ALA A 29 5.47 -10.70 28.72
CA ALA A 29 5.96 -9.37 28.39
C ALA A 29 7.23 -9.41 27.50
N GLU A 30 8.07 -10.42 27.68
CA GLU A 30 9.28 -10.62 26.87
C GLU A 30 8.92 -11.00 25.42
N GLN A 31 7.95 -11.89 25.23
CA GLN A 31 7.46 -12.30 23.91
C GLN A 31 6.83 -11.10 23.19
N GLN A 32 6.05 -10.30 23.89
CA GLN A 32 5.45 -9.09 23.37
C GLN A 32 6.50 -8.05 22.95
N LEU A 33 7.53 -7.86 23.77
CA LEU A 33 8.65 -6.97 23.43
C LEU A 33 9.42 -7.47 22.20
N ALA A 34 9.72 -8.75 22.13
CA ALA A 34 10.41 -9.36 20.99
C ALA A 34 9.61 -9.19 19.68
N TYR A 35 8.29 -9.34 19.74
CA TYR A 35 7.42 -9.12 18.59
C TYR A 35 7.45 -7.65 18.11
N ARG A 36 7.36 -6.70 19.03
CA ARG A 36 7.46 -5.26 18.70
C ARG A 36 8.80 -4.90 18.07
N GLU A 37 9.90 -5.40 18.64
CA GLU A 37 11.23 -5.16 18.06
C GLU A 37 11.40 -5.81 16.69
N ARG A 38 10.80 -6.98 16.45
CA ARG A 38 10.75 -7.60 15.13
C ARG A 38 10.01 -6.72 14.13
N GLY A 39 8.85 -6.17 14.47
CA GLY A 39 8.10 -5.25 13.63
C GLY A 39 8.90 -4.01 13.27
N ARG A 40 9.57 -3.41 14.25
CA ARG A 40 10.46 -2.27 14.03
C ARG A 40 11.64 -2.63 13.11
N ALA A 41 12.22 -3.82 13.27
CA ALA A 41 13.29 -4.29 12.39
C ALA A 41 12.79 -4.48 10.96
N VAL A 42 11.57 -5.03 10.77
CA VAL A 42 10.95 -5.18 9.46
C VAL A 42 10.74 -3.84 8.78
N LEU A 43 10.17 -2.84 9.47
CA LEU A 43 9.98 -1.50 8.88
C LEU A 43 11.32 -0.86 8.50
N ARG A 44 12.37 -0.99 9.34
CA ARG A 44 13.72 -0.50 8.97
C ARG A 44 14.20 -1.15 7.67
N ARG A 45 14.04 -2.47 7.53
CA ARG A 45 14.46 -3.20 6.30
C ARG A 45 13.67 -2.80 5.08
N ILE A 46 12.36 -2.52 5.21
CA ILE A 46 11.54 -1.99 4.12
C ILE A 46 12.12 -0.65 3.64
N VAL A 47 12.41 0.26 4.56
CA VAL A 47 13.02 1.56 4.25
C VAL A 47 14.42 1.40 3.66
N ASP A 48 15.26 0.53 4.25
CA ASP A 48 16.61 0.24 3.74
C ASP A 48 16.56 -0.30 2.31
N ARG A 49 15.60 -1.19 2.03
CA ARG A 49 15.38 -1.73 0.68
C ARG A 49 14.92 -0.67 -0.29
N ALA A 50 14.01 0.23 0.10
CA ALA A 50 13.57 1.34 -0.73
C ALA A 50 14.74 2.24 -1.14
N LEU A 51 15.65 2.51 -0.20
CA LEU A 51 16.86 3.30 -0.44
C LEU A 51 17.87 2.55 -1.33
N ALA A 52 18.13 1.26 -1.05
CA ALA A 52 19.08 0.45 -1.79
C ALA A 52 18.66 0.18 -3.24
N ASP A 53 17.35 0.00 -3.47
CA ASP A 53 16.79 -0.21 -4.81
C ASP A 53 16.54 1.12 -5.55
N GLU A 54 16.82 2.27 -4.91
CA GLU A 54 16.63 3.62 -5.48
C GLU A 54 15.22 3.78 -6.09
N VAL A 55 14.17 3.39 -5.32
CA VAL A 55 12.80 3.47 -5.83
C VAL A 55 12.35 4.93 -5.94
N ASP A 56 11.50 5.21 -6.93
CA ASP A 56 10.94 6.55 -7.17
C ASP A 56 9.72 6.83 -6.28
N LEU A 57 9.03 5.78 -5.79
CA LEU A 57 7.78 5.87 -5.04
C LEU A 57 7.65 4.67 -4.09
N VAL A 58 7.11 4.90 -2.89
CA VAL A 58 6.78 3.86 -1.91
C VAL A 58 5.28 3.83 -1.67
N LEU A 59 4.66 2.65 -1.73
CA LEU A 59 3.25 2.41 -1.44
C LEU A 59 3.11 1.49 -0.23
N ILE A 60 2.33 1.92 0.76
CA ILE A 60 1.93 1.13 1.93
C ILE A 60 0.42 0.93 1.83
N ALA A 61 0.00 -0.25 1.38
CA ALA A 61 -1.38 -0.53 1.01
C ALA A 61 -2.21 -1.09 2.18
N GLY A 62 -2.24 -0.37 3.29
CA GLY A 62 -3.05 -0.66 4.48
C GLY A 62 -2.30 -1.42 5.57
N ASP A 63 -2.86 -1.37 6.76
CA ASP A 63 -2.44 -2.07 7.97
C ASP A 63 -0.94 -1.89 8.29
N LEU A 64 -0.49 -0.63 8.24
CA LEU A 64 0.85 -0.27 8.73
C LEU A 64 0.94 -0.51 10.25
N PHE A 65 -0.15 -0.25 10.96
CA PHE A 65 -0.30 -0.48 12.39
C PHE A 65 -1.36 -1.56 12.66
N ASP A 66 -1.15 -2.35 13.71
CA ASP A 66 -2.06 -3.43 14.08
C ASP A 66 -3.37 -2.94 14.71
N HIS A 67 -3.39 -1.74 15.26
CA HIS A 67 -4.58 -1.11 15.83
C HIS A 67 -4.36 0.39 16.06
N ASN A 68 -5.45 1.15 16.16
CA ASN A 68 -5.41 2.61 16.36
C ASN A 68 -4.92 3.07 17.76
N ARG A 69 -4.57 2.15 18.68
CA ARG A 69 -4.13 2.47 20.05
C ARG A 69 -2.63 2.34 20.27
N VAL A 70 -1.84 2.28 19.19
CA VAL A 70 -0.37 2.22 19.31
C VAL A 70 0.16 3.43 20.10
N PRO A 71 1.23 3.25 20.89
CA PRO A 71 1.81 4.33 21.69
C PRO A 71 2.52 5.37 20.79
N ASP A 72 2.63 6.60 21.28
CA ASP A 72 3.26 7.71 20.55
C ASP A 72 4.74 7.41 20.23
N THR A 73 5.41 6.57 21.02
CA THR A 73 6.77 6.10 20.73
C THR A 73 6.86 5.28 19.45
N THR A 74 5.80 4.55 19.08
CA THR A 74 5.73 3.85 17.80
C THR A 74 5.45 4.82 16.65
N LEU A 75 4.57 5.80 16.85
CA LEU A 75 4.33 6.85 15.84
C LEU A 75 5.62 7.63 15.56
N ALA A 76 6.35 8.04 16.60
CA ALA A 76 7.64 8.71 16.46
C ALA A 76 8.69 7.85 15.75
N PHE A 77 8.71 6.54 16.05
CA PHE A 77 9.60 5.60 15.34
C PHE A 77 9.25 5.49 13.86
N VAL A 78 7.97 5.36 13.51
CA VAL A 78 7.52 5.31 12.12
C VAL A 78 7.88 6.60 11.40
N GLN A 79 7.60 7.76 12.00
CA GLN A 79 7.98 9.06 11.45
C GLN A 79 9.47 9.12 11.13
N ALA A 80 10.31 8.73 12.09
CA ALA A 80 11.76 8.72 11.91
C ALA A 80 12.23 7.78 10.79
N GLN A 81 11.51 6.70 10.51
CA GLN A 81 11.82 5.84 9.36
C GLN A 81 11.37 6.48 8.04
N LEU A 82 10.19 7.07 8.00
CA LEU A 82 9.68 7.76 6.81
C LEU A 82 10.54 8.98 6.44
N ASP A 83 11.05 9.72 7.43
CA ASP A 83 11.93 10.87 7.24
C ASP A 83 13.28 10.53 6.58
N ARG A 84 13.68 9.25 6.58
CA ARG A 84 14.89 8.78 5.86
C ARG A 84 14.69 8.72 4.34
N LEU A 85 13.43 8.62 3.91
CA LEU A 85 13.06 8.62 2.50
C LEU A 85 13.02 10.06 1.95
N ARG A 86 13.28 10.21 0.66
CA ARG A 86 13.19 11.50 -0.05
C ARG A 86 12.13 11.48 -1.14
N GLN A 87 11.87 10.30 -1.67
CA GLN A 87 10.82 10.05 -2.65
C GLN A 87 9.45 10.05 -1.99
N PRO A 88 8.38 10.29 -2.77
CA PRO A 88 7.01 10.21 -2.26
C PRO A 88 6.71 8.85 -1.60
N VAL A 89 6.02 8.91 -0.47
CA VAL A 89 5.46 7.75 0.24
C VAL A 89 3.95 7.95 0.30
N VAL A 90 3.18 6.98 -0.20
CA VAL A 90 1.73 7.01 -0.10
C VAL A 90 1.27 5.91 0.86
N ILE A 91 0.54 6.31 1.89
CA ILE A 91 -0.04 5.42 2.90
C ILE A 91 -1.55 5.39 2.70
N LEU A 92 -2.10 4.20 2.48
CA LEU A 92 -3.53 3.93 2.53
C LEU A 92 -3.84 3.30 3.89
N PRO A 93 -4.75 3.83 4.71
CA PRO A 93 -5.22 3.12 5.90
C PRO A 93 -5.94 1.81 5.53
N GLY A 94 -5.67 0.74 6.28
CA GLY A 94 -6.36 -0.54 6.18
C GLY A 94 -7.47 -0.68 7.23
N ASN A 95 -7.84 -1.93 7.57
CA ASN A 95 -8.89 -2.16 8.55
C ASN A 95 -8.40 -2.08 10.01
N HIS A 96 -7.13 -2.34 10.26
CA HIS A 96 -6.55 -2.22 11.60
C HIS A 96 -6.24 -0.77 11.99
N ASP A 97 -5.87 0.06 11.03
CA ASP A 97 -5.56 1.48 11.22
C ASP A 97 -6.54 2.42 10.49
N ALA A 98 -7.81 1.98 10.35
CA ALA A 98 -8.88 2.69 9.67
C ALA A 98 -9.17 4.10 10.25
N LEU A 99 -9.75 4.96 9.41
CA LEU A 99 -10.03 6.37 9.72
C LEU A 99 -11.34 6.56 10.52
N TYR A 100 -11.42 6.00 11.71
CA TYR A 100 -12.51 6.35 12.60
C TYR A 100 -12.09 7.43 13.62
N THR A 101 -13.05 7.99 14.34
CA THR A 101 -12.81 9.04 15.34
C THR A 101 -11.68 8.67 16.31
N ARG A 102 -10.68 9.52 16.42
CA ARG A 102 -9.43 9.33 17.18
C ARG A 102 -8.52 8.23 16.63
N SER A 103 -8.57 8.04 15.31
CA SER A 103 -7.61 7.16 14.62
C SER A 103 -6.15 7.63 14.85
N ILE A 104 -5.20 6.79 14.49
CA ILE A 104 -3.77 7.17 14.45
C ILE A 104 -3.58 8.41 13.60
N HIS A 105 -4.23 8.46 12.44
CA HIS A 105 -4.11 9.55 11.48
C HIS A 105 -4.75 10.87 11.95
N ASP A 106 -5.61 10.83 12.99
CA ASP A 106 -6.10 12.04 13.67
C ASP A 106 -5.15 12.52 14.77
N ARG A 107 -4.45 11.58 15.42
CA ARG A 107 -3.50 11.87 16.50
C ARG A 107 -2.12 12.27 16.01
N HIS A 108 -1.73 11.83 14.82
CA HIS A 108 -0.41 12.05 14.25
C HIS A 108 -0.51 12.34 12.75
N ASP A 109 -0.01 13.50 12.35
CA ASP A 109 0.10 13.89 10.96
C ASP A 109 1.50 13.51 10.44
N PHE A 110 1.58 12.40 9.71
CA PHE A 110 2.83 11.92 9.11
C PHE A 110 3.40 12.85 8.04
N SER A 111 2.59 13.79 7.50
CA SER A 111 3.05 14.78 6.55
C SER A 111 3.68 16.01 7.22
N ALA A 112 3.45 16.19 8.54
CA ALA A 112 4.01 17.31 9.30
C ALA A 112 5.54 17.25 9.35
N GLY A 113 6.20 18.15 8.64
CA GLY A 113 7.67 18.14 8.50
C GLY A 113 8.23 17.17 7.48
N ALA A 114 7.41 16.33 6.88
CA ALA A 114 7.75 15.35 5.84
C ALA A 114 6.83 15.48 4.62
N PRO A 115 6.96 16.55 3.80
CA PRO A 115 6.03 16.84 2.72
C PRO A 115 5.98 15.78 1.61
N HIS A 116 6.90 14.84 1.62
CA HIS A 116 6.92 13.68 0.72
C HIS A 116 6.04 12.52 1.21
N VAL A 117 5.50 12.58 2.45
CA VAL A 117 4.60 11.55 3.00
C VAL A 117 3.15 11.99 2.81
N HIS A 118 2.36 11.15 2.18
CA HIS A 118 0.96 11.40 1.87
C HIS A 118 0.09 10.28 2.44
N VAL A 119 -0.90 10.63 3.25
CA VAL A 119 -1.90 9.69 3.74
C VAL A 119 -3.20 9.90 2.96
N ILE A 120 -3.72 8.84 2.35
CA ILE A 120 -5.03 8.88 1.70
C ILE A 120 -6.10 8.93 2.79
N ARG A 121 -6.90 10.00 2.81
CA ARG A 121 -7.88 10.25 3.88
C ARG A 121 -9.32 10.35 3.40
N ARG A 122 -9.58 10.40 2.11
CA ARG A 122 -10.93 10.58 1.59
C ARG A 122 -11.68 9.26 1.48
N LEU A 123 -12.87 9.22 2.09
CA LEU A 123 -13.76 8.04 2.08
C LEU A 123 -14.46 7.83 0.73
N ASP A 124 -14.50 8.85 -0.12
CA ASP A 124 -15.04 8.81 -1.48
C ASP A 124 -13.96 8.56 -2.56
N GLY A 125 -12.70 8.47 -2.13
CA GLY A 125 -11.54 8.32 -3.00
C GLY A 125 -10.75 9.61 -3.20
N GLN A 126 -9.43 9.49 -3.38
CA GLN A 126 -8.49 10.59 -3.55
C GLN A 126 -7.44 10.22 -4.58
N THR A 127 -7.18 11.13 -5.51
CA THR A 127 -6.03 11.04 -6.43
C THR A 127 -4.92 11.96 -5.93
N LEU A 128 -3.71 11.44 -5.90
CA LEU A 128 -2.47 12.17 -5.66
C LEU A 128 -1.67 12.16 -6.96
N ASP A 129 -1.38 13.33 -7.48
CA ASP A 129 -0.60 13.49 -8.71
C ASP A 129 0.86 13.81 -8.38
N PHE A 130 1.78 13.07 -9.01
CA PHE A 130 3.23 13.29 -8.96
C PHE A 130 3.72 13.60 -10.37
N PRO A 131 3.62 14.85 -10.83
CA PRO A 131 3.92 15.24 -12.21
C PRO A 131 5.36 14.93 -12.63
N GLU A 132 6.32 15.06 -11.72
CA GLU A 132 7.74 14.83 -11.96
C GLU A 132 8.09 13.34 -12.16
N LEU A 133 7.20 12.46 -11.68
CA LEU A 133 7.26 11.01 -11.87
C LEU A 133 6.35 10.52 -13.00
N GLU A 134 5.52 11.41 -13.57
CA GLU A 134 4.48 11.06 -14.54
C GLU A 134 3.54 9.94 -14.03
N VAL A 135 3.18 10.00 -12.74
CA VAL A 135 2.30 9.01 -12.10
C VAL A 135 1.19 9.68 -11.31
N SER A 136 0.01 9.06 -11.37
CA SER A 136 -1.12 9.35 -10.50
C SER A 136 -1.39 8.14 -9.61
N VAL A 137 -1.55 8.37 -8.31
CA VAL A 137 -1.90 7.34 -7.33
C VAL A 137 -3.28 7.64 -6.78
N TRP A 138 -4.19 6.71 -6.91
CA TRP A 138 -5.53 6.81 -6.32
C TRP A 138 -5.71 5.80 -5.19
N GLY A 139 -6.51 6.14 -4.20
CA GLY A 139 -6.96 5.23 -3.17
C GLY A 139 -8.21 5.74 -2.48
N ARG A 140 -8.91 4.82 -1.84
CA ARG A 140 -10.10 5.10 -1.04
C ARG A 140 -9.87 4.66 0.39
N ALA A 141 -9.86 5.61 1.32
CA ALA A 141 -9.67 5.33 2.72
C ALA A 141 -10.87 4.57 3.31
N MET A 142 -10.60 3.75 4.33
CA MET A 142 -11.59 2.96 5.05
C MET A 142 -11.90 3.61 6.40
N GLU A 143 -13.20 3.73 6.74
CA GLU A 143 -13.65 4.08 8.08
C GLU A 143 -14.10 2.83 8.84
N GLU A 144 -14.78 1.91 8.16
CA GLU A 144 -15.24 0.65 8.74
C GLU A 144 -14.97 -0.53 7.82
N HIS A 145 -14.56 -1.66 8.39
CA HIS A 145 -14.34 -2.91 7.68
C HIS A 145 -15.65 -3.71 7.60
N VAL A 146 -16.47 -3.39 6.62
CA VAL A 146 -17.80 -3.97 6.43
C VAL A 146 -17.97 -4.55 5.02
N PRO A 147 -18.88 -5.53 4.80
CA PRO A 147 -19.09 -6.14 3.49
C PRO A 147 -19.57 -5.17 2.41
N THR A 148 -20.12 -4.02 2.80
CA THR A 148 -20.59 -2.97 1.88
C THR A 148 -19.49 -1.98 1.47
N PHE A 149 -18.35 -1.97 2.15
CA PHE A 149 -17.21 -1.17 1.74
C PHE A 149 -16.53 -1.82 0.53
N GLN A 150 -16.47 -1.11 -0.57
CA GLN A 150 -15.81 -1.54 -1.80
C GLN A 150 -14.55 -0.70 -2.02
N PRO A 151 -13.35 -1.25 -1.86
CA PRO A 151 -12.09 -0.50 -1.92
C PRO A 151 -11.86 0.23 -3.24
N LEU A 152 -12.37 -0.29 -4.34
CA LEU A 152 -12.22 0.30 -5.69
C LEU A 152 -13.43 1.12 -6.16
N ALA A 153 -14.44 1.32 -5.30
CA ALA A 153 -15.58 2.16 -5.67
C ALA A 153 -15.15 3.61 -5.93
N ASN A 154 -15.72 4.21 -6.96
CA ASN A 154 -15.41 5.58 -7.43
C ASN A 154 -13.99 5.73 -8.03
N LEU A 155 -13.33 4.64 -8.40
CA LEU A 155 -12.07 4.70 -9.14
C LEU A 155 -12.28 5.51 -10.43
N PRO A 156 -11.56 6.63 -10.63
CA PRO A 156 -11.74 7.47 -11.80
C PRO A 156 -11.19 6.81 -13.07
N SER A 157 -11.56 7.33 -14.21
CA SER A 157 -10.97 6.92 -15.48
C SER A 157 -9.47 7.19 -15.48
N ARG A 158 -8.73 6.26 -16.06
CA ARG A 158 -7.28 6.37 -16.22
C ARG A 158 -6.89 7.61 -17.06
N ASP A 159 -5.79 8.29 -16.70
CA ASP A 159 -5.11 9.26 -17.56
C ASP A 159 -4.01 8.56 -18.39
N ASP A 160 -4.22 8.46 -19.71
CA ASP A 160 -3.28 7.78 -20.62
C ASP A 160 -1.92 8.48 -20.75
N ARG A 161 -1.79 9.72 -20.26
CA ARG A 161 -0.55 10.48 -20.29
C ARG A 161 0.40 10.13 -19.15
N ARG A 162 -0.09 9.40 -18.12
CA ARG A 162 0.64 9.07 -16.89
C ARG A 162 0.49 7.60 -16.57
N TRP A 163 1.39 7.10 -15.73
CA TRP A 163 1.16 5.84 -15.05
C TRP A 163 0.03 5.99 -14.03
N SER A 164 -0.85 5.02 -13.97
CA SER A 164 -2.03 5.06 -13.11
C SER A 164 -1.97 3.88 -12.13
N ILE A 165 -1.81 4.19 -10.83
CA ILE A 165 -1.71 3.21 -9.76
C ILE A 165 -2.91 3.38 -8.83
N ALA A 166 -3.71 2.34 -8.62
CA ALA A 166 -4.74 2.33 -7.59
C ALA A 166 -4.28 1.54 -6.37
N MET A 167 -4.61 2.04 -5.19
CA MET A 167 -4.39 1.34 -3.92
C MET A 167 -5.72 0.88 -3.35
N GLY A 168 -5.78 -0.37 -2.89
CA GLY A 168 -6.97 -0.94 -2.26
C GLY A 168 -6.60 -1.86 -1.10
N HIS A 169 -7.43 -1.86 -0.04
CA HIS A 169 -7.26 -2.77 1.08
C HIS A 169 -8.53 -3.60 1.27
N GLY A 170 -8.47 -4.89 0.92
CA GLY A 170 -9.62 -5.78 0.94
C GLY A 170 -9.36 -7.15 0.32
N PHE A 171 -10.37 -8.01 0.33
CA PHE A 171 -10.25 -9.40 -0.08
C PHE A 171 -10.68 -9.60 -1.54
N PHE A 172 -9.83 -10.23 -2.34
CA PHE A 172 -10.10 -10.50 -3.75
C PHE A 172 -11.04 -11.69 -3.96
N TYR A 173 -12.02 -11.52 -4.85
CA TYR A 173 -12.95 -12.55 -5.29
C TYR A 173 -12.84 -12.73 -6.82
N PRO A 174 -12.56 -13.95 -7.31
CA PRO A 174 -12.47 -14.22 -8.75
C PRO A 174 -13.80 -14.07 -9.49
N GLU A 175 -14.92 -14.22 -8.77
CA GLU A 175 -16.26 -14.13 -9.31
C GLU A 175 -17.14 -13.22 -8.47
N ARG A 176 -18.13 -12.55 -9.10
CA ARG A 176 -19.16 -11.81 -8.37
C ARG A 176 -20.10 -12.79 -7.67
N GLN A 177 -19.94 -12.87 -6.39
CA GLN A 177 -20.79 -13.63 -5.47
C GLN A 177 -21.09 -12.81 -4.23
N ARG A 178 -22.01 -13.28 -3.39
CA ARG A 178 -22.20 -12.64 -2.07
C ARG A 178 -20.90 -12.83 -1.28
N PRO A 179 -20.21 -11.74 -0.91
CA PRO A 179 -18.95 -11.86 -0.20
C PRO A 179 -19.21 -12.42 1.22
N ASP A 180 -18.37 -13.36 1.62
CA ASP A 180 -18.33 -13.90 2.99
C ASP A 180 -17.36 -13.13 3.88
N ARG A 181 -16.59 -12.20 3.28
CA ARG A 181 -15.64 -11.29 3.95
C ARG A 181 -15.94 -9.84 3.61
N SER A 182 -15.49 -8.94 4.48
CA SER A 182 -15.62 -7.50 4.29
C SER A 182 -14.66 -6.96 3.22
N SER A 183 -14.96 -5.78 2.73
CA SER A 183 -14.12 -5.06 1.75
C SER A 183 -13.80 -5.86 0.48
N PRO A 184 -14.82 -6.39 -0.24
CA PRO A 184 -14.58 -7.21 -1.41
C PRO A 184 -14.00 -6.41 -2.58
N ILE A 185 -13.09 -7.05 -3.31
CA ILE A 185 -12.53 -6.59 -4.59
C ILE A 185 -12.80 -7.69 -5.62
N PHE A 186 -13.52 -7.40 -6.69
CA PHE A 186 -13.90 -8.41 -7.68
C PHE A 186 -12.99 -8.38 -8.91
N ALA A 187 -12.81 -9.54 -9.54
CA ALA A 187 -11.95 -9.68 -10.72
C ALA A 187 -12.38 -8.79 -11.89
N ASP A 188 -13.68 -8.58 -12.08
CA ASP A 188 -14.19 -7.66 -13.11
C ASP A 188 -13.87 -6.20 -12.78
N GLU A 189 -13.89 -5.78 -11.50
CA GLU A 189 -13.48 -4.44 -11.09
C GLU A 189 -11.98 -4.20 -11.39
N VAL A 190 -11.13 -5.18 -11.13
CA VAL A 190 -9.71 -5.13 -11.48
C VAL A 190 -9.55 -4.98 -13.00
N ARG A 191 -10.15 -5.88 -13.79
CA ARG A 191 -10.04 -5.90 -15.24
C ARG A 191 -10.57 -4.62 -15.88
N ASP A 192 -11.74 -4.18 -15.45
CA ASP A 192 -12.47 -3.08 -16.10
C ASP A 192 -11.97 -1.71 -15.63
N SER A 193 -11.14 -1.66 -14.57
CA SER A 193 -10.44 -0.46 -14.14
C SER A 193 -9.57 0.14 -15.25
N GLY A 194 -8.94 -0.74 -16.05
CA GLY A 194 -8.00 -0.36 -17.10
C GLY A 194 -6.74 0.34 -16.59
N TRP A 195 -6.53 0.39 -15.27
CA TRP A 195 -5.35 1.00 -14.65
C TRP A 195 -4.08 0.17 -14.93
N ASP A 196 -2.90 0.76 -14.74
CA ASP A 196 -1.64 0.07 -15.02
C ASP A 196 -1.29 -0.91 -13.89
N TYR A 197 -1.53 -0.51 -12.62
CA TYR A 197 -1.22 -1.33 -11.46
C TYR A 197 -2.23 -1.12 -10.31
N LEU A 198 -2.62 -2.21 -9.64
CA LEU A 198 -3.37 -2.18 -8.40
C LEU A 198 -2.48 -2.72 -7.26
N ALA A 199 -2.16 -1.84 -6.32
CA ALA A 199 -1.43 -2.17 -5.10
C ALA A 199 -2.42 -2.54 -4.00
N LEU A 200 -2.51 -3.84 -3.67
CA LEU A 200 -3.51 -4.39 -2.77
C LEU A 200 -2.89 -4.82 -1.43
N GLY A 201 -3.62 -4.61 -0.33
CA GLY A 201 -3.34 -5.13 1.00
C GLY A 201 -4.51 -5.91 1.59
N HIS A 202 -4.38 -6.45 2.80
CA HIS A 202 -5.33 -7.28 3.54
C HIS A 202 -5.11 -8.78 3.40
N HIS A 203 -4.58 -9.26 2.31
CA HIS A 203 -4.29 -10.68 2.14
C HIS A 203 -2.82 -10.96 2.47
N HIS A 204 -2.58 -11.64 3.59
CA HIS A 204 -1.24 -11.82 4.16
C HIS A 204 -0.33 -12.76 3.36
N VAL A 205 -0.86 -13.41 2.31
CA VAL A 205 -0.07 -14.25 1.41
C VAL A 205 0.19 -13.48 0.11
N ARG A 206 1.46 -13.44 -0.32
CA ARG A 206 1.82 -12.86 -1.61
C ARG A 206 1.05 -13.54 -2.73
N THR A 207 0.24 -12.77 -3.43
CA THR A 207 -0.67 -13.30 -4.45
C THR A 207 -0.75 -12.37 -5.66
N ASP A 208 -0.68 -12.95 -6.85
CA ASP A 208 -0.97 -12.30 -8.12
C ASP A 208 -2.46 -12.49 -8.43
N VAL A 209 -3.20 -11.38 -8.54
CA VAL A 209 -4.62 -11.35 -8.88
C VAL A 209 -4.88 -10.50 -10.13
N SER A 210 -3.87 -10.38 -10.99
CA SER A 210 -3.94 -9.61 -12.23
C SER A 210 -5.08 -10.08 -13.13
N GLN A 211 -5.74 -9.12 -13.82
CA GLN A 211 -6.86 -9.38 -14.69
C GLN A 211 -6.69 -8.68 -16.05
N GLY A 212 -6.67 -9.48 -17.11
CA GLY A 212 -6.44 -8.94 -18.46
C GLY A 212 -5.07 -8.27 -18.56
N ARG A 213 -5.07 -6.96 -18.84
CA ARG A 213 -3.83 -6.15 -18.91
C ARG A 213 -3.46 -5.44 -17.60
N VAL A 214 -4.33 -5.52 -16.61
CA VAL A 214 -4.16 -4.82 -15.32
C VAL A 214 -3.37 -5.70 -14.39
N ALA A 215 -2.18 -5.27 -13.99
CA ALA A 215 -1.40 -5.95 -12.97
C ALA A 215 -1.95 -5.62 -11.58
N ALA A 216 -2.21 -6.64 -10.76
CA ALA A 216 -2.77 -6.48 -9.43
C ALA A 216 -2.17 -7.50 -8.45
N HIS A 217 -1.59 -7.04 -7.35
CA HIS A 217 -0.84 -7.92 -6.45
C HIS A 217 -1.06 -7.56 -4.98
N TYR A 218 -1.03 -8.61 -4.17
CA TYR A 218 -0.81 -8.53 -2.72
C TYR A 218 0.67 -8.82 -2.42
N PRO A 219 1.38 -8.01 -1.63
CA PRO A 219 2.77 -8.30 -1.24
C PRO A 219 2.86 -9.40 -0.18
N GLY A 220 1.77 -9.64 0.55
CA GLY A 220 1.74 -10.41 1.78
C GLY A 220 2.13 -9.60 3.00
N ALA A 221 1.98 -10.18 4.19
CA ALA A 221 2.36 -9.57 5.45
C ALA A 221 3.86 -9.87 5.76
N PRO A 222 4.71 -8.85 5.83
CA PRO A 222 6.17 -9.05 5.96
C PRO A 222 6.59 -9.58 7.34
N MET A 223 5.68 -9.59 8.31
CA MET A 223 5.92 -10.14 9.65
C MET A 223 5.46 -11.60 9.83
N GLU A 224 4.68 -12.15 8.90
CA GLU A 224 4.18 -13.52 9.03
C GLU A 224 5.26 -14.57 8.76
N GLY A 225 5.16 -15.68 9.51
CA GLY A 225 6.06 -16.81 9.39
C GLY A 225 7.43 -16.62 10.05
N SER A 226 8.30 -17.62 9.86
CA SER A 226 9.67 -17.65 10.38
C SER A 226 10.71 -17.14 9.38
N SER A 227 10.32 -16.97 8.12
CA SER A 227 11.18 -16.47 7.04
C SER A 227 11.22 -14.94 7.03
N PRO A 228 12.29 -14.34 6.48
CA PRO A 228 12.27 -12.91 6.21
C PRO A 228 11.06 -12.61 5.32
N GLY A 229 10.31 -11.55 5.69
CA GLY A 229 9.18 -11.07 4.92
C GLY A 229 9.59 -10.65 3.50
N THR A 230 8.61 -10.41 2.69
CA THR A 230 8.82 -9.93 1.32
C THR A 230 8.11 -8.61 1.08
N ILE A 231 8.62 -7.85 0.14
CA ILE A 231 7.95 -6.71 -0.48
C ILE A 231 7.91 -6.94 -1.98
N LEU A 232 7.15 -6.12 -2.69
CA LEU A 232 7.16 -6.11 -4.14
C LEU A 232 7.92 -4.89 -4.66
N ARG A 233 8.78 -5.13 -5.64
CA ARG A 233 9.30 -4.12 -6.54
C ARG A 233 8.49 -4.18 -7.83
N VAL A 234 7.96 -3.02 -8.23
CA VAL A 234 7.15 -2.85 -9.44
C VAL A 234 7.88 -1.89 -10.36
N ASP A 235 8.30 -2.38 -11.50
CA ASP A 235 8.99 -1.60 -12.53
C ASP A 235 8.01 -1.31 -13.68
N PHE A 236 7.86 -0.03 -14.02
CA PHE A 236 7.04 0.46 -15.11
C PHE A 236 7.95 0.91 -16.27
N SER A 237 7.66 0.47 -17.46
CA SER A 237 8.38 0.83 -18.68
C SER A 237 7.43 0.85 -19.87
N THR A 238 7.61 1.80 -20.79
CA THR A 238 6.82 1.83 -22.03
C THR A 238 7.05 0.62 -22.92
N ASP A 239 8.23 0.00 -22.82
CA ASP A 239 8.61 -1.13 -23.65
C ASP A 239 8.06 -2.46 -23.12
N ASP A 240 8.07 -2.62 -21.78
CA ASP A 240 7.77 -3.88 -21.10
C ASP A 240 6.43 -3.86 -20.33
N GLY A 241 5.80 -2.68 -20.19
CA GLY A 241 4.62 -2.50 -19.35
C GLY A 241 4.98 -2.52 -17.85
N VAL A 242 4.17 -3.22 -17.05
CA VAL A 242 4.35 -3.36 -15.60
C VAL A 242 4.96 -4.73 -15.29
N ARG A 243 6.12 -4.72 -14.65
CA ARG A 243 6.80 -5.94 -14.16
C ARG A 243 6.85 -5.96 -12.65
N VAL A 244 6.42 -7.06 -12.05
CA VAL A 244 6.39 -7.22 -10.58
C VAL A 244 7.37 -8.31 -10.16
N SER A 245 8.22 -7.99 -9.19
CA SER A 245 9.18 -8.92 -8.62
C SER A 245 9.15 -8.87 -7.09
N SER A 246 9.27 -10.04 -6.46
CA SER A 246 9.40 -10.16 -5.01
C SER A 246 10.83 -9.83 -4.57
N ARG A 247 10.97 -9.12 -3.46
CA ARG A 247 12.23 -8.81 -2.81
C ARG A 247 12.18 -9.29 -1.36
N PRO A 248 13.07 -10.19 -0.94
CA PRO A 248 13.15 -10.57 0.47
C PRO A 248 13.68 -9.40 1.31
N LEU A 249 13.29 -9.40 2.59
CA LEU A 249 13.73 -8.46 3.62
C LEU A 249 14.82 -9.11 4.52
N ASP A 250 15.91 -9.52 3.90
CA ASP A 250 17.05 -10.18 4.57
C ASP A 250 17.86 -9.19 5.41
#